data_e1aff2b02b9556889c117f404e73c13f
#
_entry.id   e1aff2b02b9556889c117f404e73c13f
#
_cell.length_a   1.000
_cell.length_b   1.000
_cell.length_c   1.000
_cell.angle_alpha   90.00
_cell.angle_beta   90.00
_cell.angle_gamma   90.00
#
_symmetry.space_group_name_H-M   'P 1'
#
loop_
_entity.id
_entity.type
_entity.pdbx_description
1 polymer ?
#
loop_
_entity_poly.entity_id
_entity_poly.type
_entity_poly.pdbx_seq_one_letter_code
_entity_poly.pdbx_strand_id
1 'polypeptide(L)'
;MQVSSIGVVGAGQMGAGIAQVSACAGFSVTLVDIKADVIESGIASIRSSLARIVSKGRLDQKTSDEALDRIQTSLDLGDLAECDLVVEAIPEVLDLKTSTFNRLDAICKPSTILASNTSSISINTIAEYTSRPERVIGMHFMNPVPIMKLVEVINGTHTTEIVTSEVISVIEALGKTPLQCNDSPGFVSNRILCPMINEAIITLDEGVAEVEAIDGIMKLGMNHPIGPLALADLIGLDTVLNIMRVLHEGLGEEKYAPSPLLVSMVSEGKLLSLIHI
;
A
#
# COMPACT_ATOMS: atom_id res chain seq x y z
N MET A 1 10.79 21.43 -4.96
CA MET A 1 11.98 20.81 -5.63
C MET A 1 11.46 19.80 -6.63
N GLN A 2 12.05 19.65 -7.79
CA GLN A 2 11.56 18.62 -8.74
C GLN A 2 12.16 17.28 -8.34
N VAL A 3 11.32 16.32 -7.90
CA VAL A 3 11.74 14.94 -7.64
C VAL A 3 12.20 14.30 -8.95
N SER A 4 13.39 13.73 -8.96
CA SER A 4 13.99 13.04 -10.10
C SER A 4 14.44 11.60 -9.77
N SER A 5 14.68 11.32 -8.49
CA SER A 5 15.15 10.04 -7.99
C SER A 5 14.24 9.52 -6.86
N ILE A 6 13.87 8.25 -6.96
CA ILE A 6 12.97 7.58 -6.01
C ILE A 6 13.68 6.35 -5.44
N GLY A 7 13.85 6.33 -4.12
CA GLY A 7 14.21 5.14 -3.38
C GLY A 7 12.98 4.32 -3.02
N VAL A 8 13.08 2.99 -3.07
CA VAL A 8 12.03 2.09 -2.61
C VAL A 8 12.64 1.09 -1.64
N VAL A 9 12.13 1.04 -0.42
CA VAL A 9 12.58 0.10 0.62
C VAL A 9 11.59 -1.04 0.74
N GLY A 10 12.07 -2.26 0.50
CA GLY A 10 11.25 -3.47 0.37
C GLY A 10 11.02 -3.83 -1.10
N ALA A 11 11.52 -4.99 -1.53
CA ALA A 11 11.39 -5.50 -2.89
C ALA A 11 10.27 -6.55 -3.04
N GLY A 12 9.37 -6.64 -2.06
CA GLY A 12 8.16 -7.45 -2.13
C GLY A 12 7.17 -6.95 -3.18
N GLN A 13 5.97 -7.52 -3.20
CA GLN A 13 4.93 -7.23 -4.19
C GLN A 13 4.63 -5.73 -4.36
N MET A 14 4.47 -4.99 -3.24
CA MET A 14 4.17 -3.57 -3.30
C MET A 14 5.38 -2.75 -3.76
N GLY A 15 6.55 -2.98 -3.15
CA GLY A 15 7.75 -2.23 -3.50
C GLY A 15 8.20 -2.47 -4.95
N ALA A 16 8.16 -3.71 -5.43
CA ALA A 16 8.42 -4.02 -6.84
C ALA A 16 7.44 -3.29 -7.77
N GLY A 17 6.14 -3.25 -7.41
CA GLY A 17 5.13 -2.51 -8.17
C GLY A 17 5.38 -0.99 -8.17
N ILE A 18 5.77 -0.41 -7.02
CA ILE A 18 6.10 1.02 -6.90
C ILE A 18 7.35 1.34 -7.73
N ALA A 19 8.40 0.52 -7.63
CA ALA A 19 9.61 0.66 -8.44
C ALA A 19 9.30 0.60 -9.95
N GLN A 20 8.46 -0.35 -10.38
CA GLN A 20 8.04 -0.49 -11.77
C GLN A 20 7.36 0.78 -12.28
N VAL A 21 6.33 1.28 -11.59
CA VAL A 21 5.57 2.45 -12.09
C VAL A 21 6.42 3.72 -12.06
N SER A 22 7.32 3.85 -11.09
CA SER A 22 8.27 4.97 -10.99
C SER A 22 9.26 4.97 -12.17
N ALA A 23 9.84 3.82 -12.48
CA ALA A 23 10.76 3.67 -13.60
C ALA A 23 10.09 3.89 -14.97
N CYS A 24 8.85 3.39 -15.14
CA CYS A 24 8.04 3.64 -16.34
C CYS A 24 7.72 5.13 -16.54
N ALA A 25 7.58 5.88 -15.45
CA ALA A 25 7.35 7.33 -15.48
C ALA A 25 8.64 8.16 -15.72
N GLY A 26 9.80 7.49 -15.83
CA GLY A 26 11.08 8.14 -16.16
C GLY A 26 11.95 8.50 -14.96
N PHE A 27 11.54 8.18 -13.73
CA PHE A 27 12.37 8.40 -12.55
C PHE A 27 13.54 7.41 -12.48
N SER A 28 14.69 7.86 -11.96
CA SER A 28 15.76 6.97 -11.51
C SER A 28 15.28 6.28 -10.23
N VAL A 29 15.37 4.94 -10.14
CA VAL A 29 14.87 4.16 -9.03
C VAL A 29 15.99 3.36 -8.39
N THR A 30 16.09 3.42 -7.05
CA THR A 30 16.94 2.54 -6.25
C THR A 30 16.04 1.65 -5.41
N LEU A 31 15.98 0.36 -5.74
CA LEU A 31 15.19 -0.65 -5.02
C LEU A 31 16.09 -1.37 -4.01
N VAL A 32 15.75 -1.25 -2.73
CA VAL A 32 16.54 -1.81 -1.61
C VAL A 32 15.73 -2.85 -0.85
N ASP A 33 16.36 -3.98 -0.54
CA ASP A 33 15.85 -4.96 0.40
C ASP A 33 17.03 -5.56 1.19
N ILE A 34 16.75 -6.13 2.37
CA ILE A 34 17.76 -6.80 3.19
C ILE A 34 18.15 -8.19 2.67
N LYS A 35 17.39 -8.74 1.71
CA LYS A 35 17.55 -10.09 1.16
C LYS A 35 17.70 -10.04 -0.35
N ALA A 36 18.77 -10.65 -0.85
CA ALA A 36 19.07 -10.72 -2.28
C ALA A 36 18.00 -11.50 -3.06
N ASP A 37 17.51 -12.60 -2.51
CA ASP A 37 16.48 -13.44 -3.12
C ASP A 37 15.13 -12.70 -3.28
N VAL A 38 14.79 -11.80 -2.35
CA VAL A 38 13.60 -10.94 -2.45
C VAL A 38 13.78 -9.92 -3.57
N ILE A 39 14.97 -9.32 -3.70
CA ILE A 39 15.30 -8.40 -4.82
C ILE A 39 15.20 -9.13 -6.16
N GLU A 40 15.80 -10.30 -6.28
CA GLU A 40 15.76 -11.11 -7.52
C GLU A 40 14.32 -11.44 -7.91
N SER A 41 13.50 -11.87 -6.94
CA SER A 41 12.08 -12.15 -7.14
C SER A 41 11.30 -10.90 -7.54
N GLY A 42 11.58 -9.77 -6.91
CA GLY A 42 10.99 -8.46 -7.24
C GLY A 42 11.28 -8.04 -8.68
N ILE A 43 12.53 -8.11 -9.10
CA ILE A 43 12.95 -7.79 -10.48
C ILE A 43 12.33 -8.77 -11.49
N ALA A 44 12.27 -10.07 -11.18
CA ALA A 44 11.61 -11.06 -12.03
C ALA A 44 10.10 -10.74 -12.19
N SER A 45 9.44 -10.32 -11.12
CA SER A 45 8.04 -9.88 -11.13
C SER A 45 7.84 -8.65 -12.01
N ILE A 46 8.72 -7.63 -11.89
CA ILE A 46 8.70 -6.43 -12.74
C ILE A 46 8.86 -6.81 -14.21
N ARG A 47 9.85 -7.62 -14.56
CA ARG A 47 10.07 -8.09 -15.94
C ARG A 47 8.84 -8.80 -16.50
N SER A 48 8.27 -9.73 -15.75
CA SER A 48 7.04 -10.45 -16.14
C SER A 48 5.84 -9.53 -16.32
N SER A 49 5.68 -8.55 -15.43
CA SER A 49 4.62 -7.54 -15.49
C SER A 49 4.76 -6.67 -16.74
N LEU A 50 5.94 -6.14 -17.01
CA LEU A 50 6.24 -5.31 -18.18
C LEU A 50 6.02 -6.09 -19.48
N ALA A 51 6.54 -7.32 -19.57
CA ALA A 51 6.34 -8.19 -20.75
C ALA A 51 4.83 -8.41 -21.05
N ARG A 52 4.01 -8.58 -20.00
CA ARG A 52 2.56 -8.71 -20.13
C ARG A 52 1.89 -7.41 -20.62
N ILE A 53 2.38 -6.25 -20.18
CA ILE A 53 1.87 -4.94 -20.60
C ILE A 53 2.23 -4.71 -22.07
N VAL A 54 3.46 -5.03 -22.49
CA VAL A 54 3.92 -4.96 -23.88
C VAL A 54 3.11 -5.91 -24.79
N SER A 55 2.92 -7.17 -24.37
CA SER A 55 2.14 -8.14 -25.17
C SER A 55 0.69 -7.71 -25.41
N LYS A 56 0.13 -6.86 -24.53
CA LYS A 56 -1.21 -6.27 -24.66
C LYS A 56 -1.21 -4.94 -25.45
N GLY A 57 -0.07 -4.51 -26.00
CA GLY A 57 0.07 -3.28 -26.76
C GLY A 57 -0.14 -1.99 -25.94
N ARG A 58 0.00 -2.07 -24.60
CA ARG A 58 -0.20 -0.91 -23.71
C ARG A 58 1.11 -0.17 -23.40
N LEU A 59 2.24 -0.75 -23.73
CA LEU A 59 3.57 -0.19 -23.60
C LEU A 59 4.41 -0.72 -24.78
N ASP A 60 5.28 0.08 -25.36
CA ASP A 60 6.24 -0.41 -26.35
C ASP A 60 7.46 -1.05 -25.68
N GLN A 61 8.17 -1.92 -26.44
CA GLN A 61 9.32 -2.66 -25.93
C GLN A 61 10.45 -1.73 -25.47
N LYS A 62 10.72 -0.66 -26.23
CA LYS A 62 11.78 0.29 -25.89
C LYS A 62 11.53 0.95 -24.53
N THR A 63 10.32 1.43 -24.29
CA THR A 63 9.94 2.03 -23.00
C THR A 63 10.04 1.02 -21.85
N SER A 64 9.69 -0.26 -22.09
CA SER A 64 9.87 -1.35 -21.13
C SER A 64 11.34 -1.56 -20.79
N ASP A 65 12.22 -1.63 -21.77
CA ASP A 65 13.65 -1.85 -21.56
C ASP A 65 14.30 -0.65 -20.84
N GLU A 66 13.98 0.57 -21.25
CA GLU A 66 14.42 1.79 -20.57
C GLU A 66 13.94 1.87 -19.12
N ALA A 67 12.72 1.40 -18.81
CA ALA A 67 12.24 1.34 -17.44
C ALA A 67 13.06 0.37 -16.58
N LEU A 68 13.43 -0.79 -17.13
CA LEU A 68 14.29 -1.74 -16.42
C LEU A 68 15.70 -1.17 -16.19
N ASP A 69 16.26 -0.44 -17.15
CA ASP A 69 17.59 0.18 -17.04
C ASP A 69 17.63 1.30 -15.98
N ARG A 70 16.48 1.92 -15.67
CA ARG A 70 16.37 2.94 -14.61
C ARG A 70 16.33 2.36 -13.19
N ILE A 71 16.17 1.03 -13.01
CA ILE A 71 16.09 0.40 -11.70
C ILE A 71 17.47 -0.13 -11.31
N GLN A 72 18.04 0.46 -10.29
CA GLN A 72 19.20 -0.06 -9.58
C GLN A 72 18.75 -0.83 -8.34
N THR A 73 19.46 -1.87 -7.98
CA THR A 73 19.13 -2.68 -6.79
C THR A 73 20.28 -2.65 -5.80
N SER A 74 19.95 -2.67 -4.50
CA SER A 74 20.95 -2.69 -3.44
C SER A 74 20.48 -3.47 -2.21
N LEU A 75 21.44 -3.93 -1.41
CA LEU A 75 21.22 -4.49 -0.07
C LEU A 75 21.51 -3.47 1.04
N ASP A 76 21.96 -2.27 0.68
CA ASP A 76 22.33 -1.23 1.63
C ASP A 76 21.41 -0.01 1.53
N LEU A 77 20.81 0.39 2.66
CA LEU A 77 20.04 1.63 2.75
C LEU A 77 20.88 2.89 2.45
N GLY A 78 22.21 2.82 2.59
CA GLY A 78 23.13 3.91 2.27
C GLY A 78 23.03 4.41 0.84
N ASP A 79 22.65 3.54 -0.10
CA ASP A 79 22.48 3.90 -1.51
C ASP A 79 21.24 4.78 -1.78
N LEU A 80 20.43 5.02 -0.74
CA LEU A 80 19.29 5.95 -0.78
C LEU A 80 19.63 7.39 -0.38
N ALA A 81 20.88 7.65 0.03
CA ALA A 81 21.32 8.94 0.61
C ALA A 81 20.96 10.15 -0.27
N GLU A 82 21.08 10.01 -1.59
CA GLU A 82 20.85 11.09 -2.56
C GLU A 82 19.44 11.09 -3.19
N CYS A 83 18.56 10.15 -2.81
CA CYS A 83 17.20 10.12 -3.33
C CYS A 83 16.40 11.36 -2.89
N ASP A 84 15.54 11.85 -3.81
CA ASP A 84 14.66 12.98 -3.53
C ASP A 84 13.41 12.55 -2.73
N LEU A 85 12.92 11.36 -3.02
CA LEU A 85 11.79 10.72 -2.36
C LEU A 85 12.18 9.27 -2.02
N VAL A 86 11.89 8.81 -0.82
CA VAL A 86 12.02 7.41 -0.43
C VAL A 86 10.65 6.88 -0.03
N VAL A 87 10.19 5.80 -0.65
CA VAL A 87 8.93 5.11 -0.33
C VAL A 87 9.24 3.80 0.37
N GLU A 88 8.83 3.68 1.62
CA GLU A 88 8.95 2.46 2.40
C GLU A 88 7.75 1.53 2.09
N ALA A 89 8.03 0.26 1.77
CA ALA A 89 7.06 -0.79 1.47
C ALA A 89 7.46 -2.13 2.09
N ILE A 90 7.97 -2.10 3.34
CA ILE A 90 8.32 -3.28 4.14
C ILE A 90 7.10 -3.86 4.87
N PRO A 91 7.20 -5.03 5.54
CA PRO A 91 6.09 -5.62 6.29
C PRO A 91 5.43 -4.64 7.28
N GLU A 92 4.11 -4.81 7.48
CA GLU A 92 3.25 -3.95 8.29
C GLU A 92 3.48 -4.21 9.79
N VAL A 93 4.68 -3.89 10.26
CA VAL A 93 5.13 -4.04 11.66
C VAL A 93 5.69 -2.71 12.13
N LEU A 94 5.11 -2.12 13.17
CA LEU A 94 5.45 -0.79 13.68
C LEU A 94 6.95 -0.63 13.96
N ASP A 95 7.53 -1.54 14.74
CA ASP A 95 8.95 -1.46 15.13
C ASP A 95 9.89 -1.52 13.92
N LEU A 96 9.54 -2.31 12.90
CA LEU A 96 10.33 -2.36 11.68
C LEU A 96 10.26 -1.05 10.90
N LYS A 97 9.07 -0.47 10.78
CA LYS A 97 8.87 0.79 10.05
C LYS A 97 9.55 1.96 10.77
N THR A 98 9.34 2.10 12.08
CA THR A 98 9.95 3.19 12.87
C THR A 98 11.48 3.09 12.89
N SER A 99 12.03 1.88 13.05
CA SER A 99 13.48 1.64 12.95
C SER A 99 14.02 2.00 11.56
N THR A 100 13.28 1.65 10.50
CA THR A 100 13.66 1.98 9.12
C THR A 100 13.63 3.49 8.89
N PHE A 101 12.59 4.19 9.33
CA PHE A 101 12.49 5.65 9.21
C PHE A 101 13.58 6.38 9.99
N ASN A 102 13.92 5.93 11.19
CA ASN A 102 15.03 6.48 11.95
C ASN A 102 16.39 6.33 11.21
N ARG A 103 16.62 5.17 10.57
CA ARG A 103 17.81 4.95 9.75
C ARG A 103 17.80 5.81 8.48
N LEU A 104 16.67 5.92 7.78
CA LEU A 104 16.54 6.76 6.59
C LEU A 104 16.73 8.23 6.92
N ASP A 105 16.24 8.68 8.08
CA ASP A 105 16.44 10.05 8.56
C ASP A 105 17.91 10.38 8.75
N ALA A 106 18.72 9.44 9.25
CA ALA A 106 20.16 9.61 9.44
C ALA A 106 20.97 9.54 8.12
N ILE A 107 20.49 8.79 7.13
CA ILE A 107 21.21 8.51 5.87
C ILE A 107 20.89 9.54 4.79
N CYS A 108 19.61 9.82 4.59
CA CYS A 108 19.14 10.64 3.48
C CYS A 108 19.44 12.13 3.68
N LYS A 109 19.70 12.83 2.58
CA LYS A 109 19.87 14.30 2.60
C LYS A 109 18.67 14.99 3.25
N PRO A 110 18.86 16.15 3.91
CA PRO A 110 17.78 16.84 4.65
C PRO A 110 16.54 17.18 3.83
N SER A 111 16.69 17.30 2.51
CA SER A 111 15.59 17.62 1.62
C SER A 111 14.75 16.41 1.17
N THR A 112 15.20 15.18 1.44
CA THR A 112 14.48 13.95 1.06
C THR A 112 13.11 13.88 1.74
N ILE A 113 12.08 13.56 0.96
CA ILE A 113 10.76 13.20 1.46
C ILE A 113 10.77 11.71 1.85
N LEU A 114 10.30 11.40 3.04
CA LEU A 114 10.17 10.03 3.54
C LEU A 114 8.69 9.63 3.52
N ALA A 115 8.33 8.70 2.66
CA ALA A 115 6.96 8.24 2.50
C ALA A 115 6.80 6.79 2.97
N SER A 116 5.67 6.47 3.60
CA SER A 116 5.31 5.09 3.92
C SER A 116 4.14 4.62 3.06
N ASN A 117 4.24 3.39 2.55
CA ASN A 117 3.13 2.68 1.90
C ASN A 117 2.31 1.86 2.92
N THR A 118 2.33 2.23 4.18
CA THR A 118 1.51 1.59 5.21
C THR A 118 0.03 1.64 4.87
N SER A 119 -0.71 0.60 5.26
CA SER A 119 -2.17 0.53 5.10
C SER A 119 -2.92 0.90 6.37
N SER A 120 -2.25 0.93 7.54
CA SER A 120 -2.92 1.04 8.83
C SER A 120 -2.11 1.74 9.92
N ILE A 121 -0.78 1.80 9.80
CA ILE A 121 0.08 2.42 10.81
C ILE A 121 0.03 3.94 10.64
N SER A 122 -0.16 4.66 11.75
CA SER A 122 -0.24 6.12 11.77
C SER A 122 1.04 6.77 11.21
N ILE A 123 0.87 7.70 10.30
CA ILE A 123 1.95 8.52 9.74
C ILE A 123 2.54 9.43 10.83
N ASN A 124 1.72 9.93 11.76
CA ASN A 124 2.20 10.70 12.91
C ASN A 124 3.15 9.87 13.76
N THR A 125 2.77 8.63 14.08
CA THR A 125 3.63 7.72 14.86
C THR A 125 4.96 7.46 14.16
N ILE A 126 4.96 7.22 12.84
CA ILE A 126 6.18 7.02 12.07
C ILE A 126 7.05 8.29 12.09
N ALA A 127 6.45 9.46 11.94
CA ALA A 127 7.13 10.75 11.88
C ALA A 127 7.87 11.10 13.19
N GLU A 128 7.38 10.65 14.34
CA GLU A 128 8.01 10.86 15.64
C GLU A 128 9.44 10.24 15.75
N TYR A 129 9.74 9.27 14.90
CA TYR A 129 11.06 8.62 14.85
C TYR A 129 12.05 9.27 13.89
N THR A 130 11.69 10.46 13.37
CA THR A 130 12.55 11.25 12.46
C THR A 130 12.79 12.65 13.02
N SER A 131 13.89 13.28 12.61
CA SER A 131 14.19 14.69 12.92
C SER A 131 13.51 15.67 11.96
N ARG A 132 12.78 15.15 10.96
CA ARG A 132 12.07 15.90 9.88
C ARG A 132 10.60 15.48 9.74
N PRO A 133 9.78 15.51 10.81
CA PRO A 133 8.38 15.07 10.74
C PRO A 133 7.56 15.84 9.69
N GLU A 134 7.96 17.06 9.35
CA GLU A 134 7.35 17.88 8.31
C GLU A 134 7.58 17.36 6.88
N ARG A 135 8.51 16.40 6.70
CA ARG A 135 8.82 15.74 5.44
C ARG A 135 8.41 14.27 5.40
N VAL A 136 7.65 13.82 6.40
CA VAL A 136 7.06 12.48 6.45
C VAL A 136 5.63 12.51 5.94
N ILE A 137 5.25 11.54 5.09
CA ILE A 137 3.94 11.48 4.45
C ILE A 137 3.55 10.02 4.17
N GLY A 138 2.25 9.74 4.07
CA GLY A 138 1.75 8.46 3.58
C GLY A 138 1.53 8.48 2.07
N MET A 139 1.99 7.44 1.38
CA MET A 139 1.70 7.14 -0.03
C MET A 139 1.14 5.73 -0.12
N HIS A 140 -0.15 5.58 0.17
CA HIS A 140 -0.81 4.28 0.20
C HIS A 140 -1.25 3.87 -1.20
N PHE A 141 -0.44 3.05 -1.84
CA PHE A 141 -0.74 2.46 -3.15
C PHE A 141 -1.69 1.27 -3.00
N MET A 142 -2.58 1.09 -3.98
CA MET A 142 -3.50 -0.04 -4.04
C MET A 142 -2.88 -1.22 -4.82
N ASN A 143 -3.12 -2.43 -4.33
CA ASN A 143 -2.67 -3.67 -4.99
C ASN A 143 -3.65 -4.12 -6.08
N PRO A 144 -3.19 -4.48 -7.29
CA PRO A 144 -1.82 -4.46 -7.83
C PRO A 144 -1.39 -3.05 -8.28
N VAL A 145 -0.22 -2.58 -7.82
CA VAL A 145 0.28 -1.20 -8.08
C VAL A 145 0.26 -0.81 -9.56
N PRO A 146 0.70 -1.64 -10.53
CA PRO A 146 0.69 -1.22 -11.95
C PRO A 146 -0.71 -1.02 -12.55
N ILE A 147 -1.76 -1.56 -11.91
CA ILE A 147 -3.14 -1.55 -12.43
C ILE A 147 -4.00 -0.49 -11.74
N MET A 148 -3.90 -0.43 -10.42
CA MET A 148 -4.75 0.44 -9.61
C MET A 148 -4.34 1.91 -9.77
N LYS A 149 -5.33 2.77 -10.01
CA LYS A 149 -5.08 4.19 -10.29
C LYS A 149 -4.91 5.02 -9.03
N LEU A 150 -5.57 4.64 -7.94
CA LEU A 150 -5.57 5.43 -6.70
C LEU A 150 -4.25 5.32 -5.96
N VAL A 151 -3.79 6.45 -5.44
CA VAL A 151 -2.87 6.54 -4.31
C VAL A 151 -3.49 7.46 -3.28
N GLU A 152 -3.78 6.96 -2.07
CA GLU A 152 -4.15 7.82 -0.96
C GLU A 152 -2.90 8.56 -0.48
N VAL A 153 -3.01 9.88 -0.37
CA VAL A 153 -1.97 10.77 0.16
C VAL A 153 -2.34 11.13 1.58
N ILE A 154 -1.62 10.56 2.55
CA ILE A 154 -1.98 10.71 3.96
C ILE A 154 -1.08 11.76 4.61
N ASN A 155 -1.67 12.88 4.99
CA ASN A 155 -0.99 13.97 5.67
C ASN A 155 -0.95 13.71 7.16
N GLY A 156 0.25 13.59 7.73
CA GLY A 156 0.46 13.68 9.16
C GLY A 156 0.26 15.12 9.67
N THR A 157 0.17 15.28 10.98
CA THR A 157 -0.05 16.59 11.62
C THR A 157 1.06 17.61 11.29
N HIS A 158 2.27 17.13 11.06
CA HIS A 158 3.44 17.96 10.75
C HIS A 158 3.75 18.06 9.26
N THR A 159 3.15 17.19 8.41
CA THR A 159 3.39 17.19 6.97
C THR A 159 3.07 18.54 6.36
N THR A 160 4.02 19.16 5.67
CA THR A 160 3.82 20.48 5.06
C THR A 160 3.08 20.40 3.73
N GLU A 161 2.36 21.47 3.38
CA GLU A 161 1.68 21.60 2.08
C GLU A 161 2.66 21.49 0.90
N ILE A 162 3.91 21.91 1.07
CA ILE A 162 4.96 21.79 0.06
C ILE A 162 5.24 20.31 -0.23
N VAL A 163 5.44 19.50 0.81
CA VAL A 163 5.67 18.06 0.70
C VAL A 163 4.47 17.37 0.05
N THR A 164 3.26 17.69 0.50
CA THR A 164 2.03 17.17 -0.08
C THR A 164 1.93 17.48 -1.58
N SER A 165 2.21 18.72 -1.98
CA SER A 165 2.16 19.14 -3.39
C SER A 165 3.23 18.46 -4.25
N GLU A 166 4.44 18.29 -3.72
CA GLU A 166 5.53 17.57 -4.40
C GLU A 166 5.15 16.10 -4.61
N VAL A 167 4.58 15.43 -3.59
CA VAL A 167 4.15 14.03 -3.67
C VAL A 167 2.98 13.87 -4.64
N ILE A 168 1.99 14.78 -4.63
CA ILE A 168 0.89 14.80 -5.60
C ILE A 168 1.45 14.84 -7.02
N SER A 169 2.39 15.75 -7.30
CA SER A 169 3.00 15.90 -8.62
C SER A 169 3.73 14.63 -9.05
N VAL A 170 4.41 13.94 -8.13
CA VAL A 170 5.03 12.63 -8.40
C VAL A 170 3.95 11.61 -8.77
N ILE A 171 2.89 11.47 -7.97
CA ILE A 171 1.82 10.50 -8.19
C ILE A 171 1.14 10.72 -9.55
N GLU A 172 0.88 11.97 -9.92
CA GLU A 172 0.34 12.33 -11.24
C GLU A 172 1.31 11.95 -12.38
N ALA A 173 2.61 12.17 -12.19
CA ALA A 173 3.65 11.74 -13.16
C ALA A 173 3.68 10.21 -13.29
N LEU A 174 3.36 9.43 -12.23
CA LEU A 174 3.19 7.98 -12.31
C LEU A 174 1.93 7.55 -13.11
N GLY A 175 1.14 8.49 -13.61
CA GLY A 175 -0.14 8.22 -14.28
C GLY A 175 -1.24 7.75 -13.33
N LYS A 176 -1.13 8.10 -12.05
CA LYS A 176 -2.08 7.75 -10.99
C LYS A 176 -2.87 8.97 -10.52
N THR A 177 -3.91 8.71 -9.74
CA THR A 177 -4.79 9.73 -9.18
C THR A 177 -4.51 9.87 -7.68
N PRO A 178 -3.92 10.98 -7.22
CA PRO A 178 -3.74 11.25 -5.80
C PRO A 178 -5.05 11.73 -5.18
N LEU A 179 -5.45 11.16 -4.06
CA LEU A 179 -6.53 11.66 -3.22
C LEU A 179 -6.01 11.84 -1.80
N GLN A 180 -6.18 13.05 -1.26
CA GLN A 180 -5.65 13.42 0.05
C GLN A 180 -6.60 13.07 1.17
N CYS A 181 -6.02 12.66 2.30
CA CYS A 181 -6.71 12.56 3.58
C CYS A 181 -5.76 12.90 4.73
N ASN A 182 -6.31 13.13 5.91
CA ASN A 182 -5.54 13.27 7.14
C ASN A 182 -5.26 11.89 7.74
N ASP A 183 -4.18 11.79 8.50
CA ASP A 183 -3.83 10.58 9.24
C ASP A 183 -4.94 10.24 10.25
N SER A 184 -5.47 9.03 10.12
CA SER A 184 -6.51 8.46 10.96
C SER A 184 -6.46 6.94 10.83
N PRO A 185 -6.86 6.16 11.84
CA PRO A 185 -6.91 4.70 11.74
C PRO A 185 -7.65 4.22 10.49
N GLY A 186 -6.95 3.43 9.65
CA GLY A 186 -7.48 2.89 8.39
C GLY A 186 -7.65 3.88 7.26
N PHE A 187 -7.20 5.13 7.45
CA PHE A 187 -7.32 6.23 6.47
C PHE A 187 -8.77 6.38 5.98
N VAL A 188 -9.02 6.52 4.68
CA VAL A 188 -10.38 6.56 4.14
C VAL A 188 -10.80 5.19 3.63
N SER A 189 -9.96 4.56 2.81
CA SER A 189 -10.33 3.29 2.13
C SER A 189 -10.65 2.18 3.12
N ASN A 190 -9.74 1.87 4.03
CA ASN A 190 -9.92 0.77 4.98
C ASN A 190 -10.98 1.09 6.04
N ARG A 191 -11.09 2.35 6.47
CA ARG A 191 -12.11 2.79 7.43
C ARG A 191 -13.54 2.64 6.91
N ILE A 192 -13.73 2.66 5.59
CA ILE A 192 -15.06 2.45 4.98
C ILE A 192 -15.22 0.99 4.55
N LEU A 193 -14.23 0.44 3.85
CA LEU A 193 -14.30 -0.87 3.24
C LEU A 193 -14.38 -2.00 4.27
N CYS A 194 -13.47 -2.02 5.26
CA CYS A 194 -13.39 -3.15 6.19
C CYS A 194 -14.60 -3.27 7.10
N PRO A 195 -15.20 -2.20 7.64
CA PRO A 195 -16.49 -2.29 8.34
C PRO A 195 -17.65 -2.75 7.45
N MET A 196 -17.68 -2.37 6.16
CA MET A 196 -18.67 -2.87 5.21
C MET A 196 -18.52 -4.39 4.99
N ILE A 197 -17.28 -4.88 4.86
CA ILE A 197 -16.99 -6.31 4.76
C ILE A 197 -17.38 -7.02 6.08
N ASN A 198 -17.01 -6.46 7.22
CA ASN A 198 -17.33 -7.01 8.54
C ASN A 198 -18.84 -7.13 8.74
N GLU A 199 -19.61 -6.13 8.33
CA GLU A 199 -21.08 -6.17 8.36
C GLU A 199 -21.67 -7.26 7.47
N ALA A 200 -21.07 -7.49 6.27
CA ALA A 200 -21.48 -8.59 5.42
C ALA A 200 -21.21 -9.97 6.06
N ILE A 201 -20.10 -10.10 6.81
CA ILE A 201 -19.77 -11.32 7.55
C ILE A 201 -20.75 -11.50 8.73
N ILE A 202 -21.12 -10.43 9.44
CA ILE A 202 -22.14 -10.47 10.50
C ILE A 202 -23.49 -10.91 9.92
N THR A 203 -23.90 -10.34 8.77
CA THR A 203 -25.13 -10.69 8.05
C THR A 203 -25.19 -12.20 7.70
N LEU A 204 -24.04 -12.78 7.31
CA LEU A 204 -23.90 -14.20 7.06
C LEU A 204 -24.03 -15.02 8.36
N ASP A 205 -23.32 -14.62 9.42
CA ASP A 205 -23.29 -15.31 10.72
C ASP A 205 -24.68 -15.34 11.41
N GLU A 206 -25.45 -14.27 11.24
CA GLU A 206 -26.84 -14.16 11.72
C GLU A 206 -27.85 -14.96 10.90
N GLY A 207 -27.43 -15.57 9.78
CA GLY A 207 -28.29 -16.34 8.89
C GLY A 207 -29.33 -15.52 8.15
N VAL A 208 -29.07 -14.23 7.94
CA VAL A 208 -29.98 -13.35 7.17
C VAL A 208 -30.03 -13.77 5.71
N ALA A 209 -28.90 -14.17 5.13
CA ALA A 209 -28.83 -14.70 3.77
C ALA A 209 -27.55 -15.53 3.57
N GLU A 210 -27.58 -16.40 2.56
CA GLU A 210 -26.40 -17.16 2.12
C GLU A 210 -25.40 -16.28 1.38
N VAL A 211 -24.15 -16.75 1.24
CA VAL A 211 -23.02 -16.03 0.63
C VAL A 211 -23.36 -15.49 -0.76
N GLU A 212 -23.94 -16.33 -1.63
CA GLU A 212 -24.29 -15.95 -3.00
C GLU A 212 -25.33 -14.83 -3.04
N ALA A 213 -26.27 -14.82 -2.08
CA ALA A 213 -27.31 -13.80 -2.01
C ALA A 213 -26.73 -12.46 -1.51
N ILE A 214 -25.90 -12.47 -0.47
CA ILE A 214 -25.22 -11.26 0.05
C ILE A 214 -24.40 -10.61 -1.04
N ASP A 215 -23.49 -11.36 -1.67
CA ASP A 215 -22.62 -10.87 -2.73
C ASP A 215 -23.43 -10.46 -3.98
N GLY A 216 -24.46 -11.25 -4.32
CA GLY A 216 -25.36 -10.96 -5.44
C GLY A 216 -26.12 -9.65 -5.25
N ILE A 217 -26.69 -9.40 -4.09
CA ILE A 217 -27.43 -8.17 -3.77
C ILE A 217 -26.50 -6.95 -3.88
N MET A 218 -25.29 -7.03 -3.32
CA MET A 218 -24.35 -5.91 -3.38
C MET A 218 -23.85 -5.64 -4.80
N LYS A 219 -23.66 -6.67 -5.60
CA LYS A 219 -23.25 -6.52 -7.02
C LYS A 219 -24.40 -5.97 -7.88
N LEU A 220 -25.58 -6.54 -7.78
CA LEU A 220 -26.70 -6.23 -8.68
C LEU A 220 -27.52 -5.02 -8.20
N GLY A 221 -27.67 -4.86 -6.90
CA GLY A 221 -28.46 -3.78 -6.31
C GLY A 221 -27.65 -2.51 -6.04
N MET A 222 -26.39 -2.64 -5.62
CA MET A 222 -25.52 -1.51 -5.25
C MET A 222 -24.41 -1.25 -6.29
N ASN A 223 -24.39 -2.00 -7.39
CA ASN A 223 -23.43 -1.87 -8.50
C ASN A 223 -21.96 -2.04 -8.06
N HIS A 224 -21.70 -2.89 -7.07
CA HIS A 224 -20.34 -3.24 -6.68
C HIS A 224 -19.71 -4.15 -7.76
N PRO A 225 -18.42 -3.93 -8.11
CA PRO A 225 -17.74 -4.76 -9.11
C PRO A 225 -17.50 -6.19 -8.62
N ILE A 226 -17.41 -6.36 -7.30
CA ILE A 226 -17.21 -7.63 -6.58
C ILE A 226 -18.05 -7.60 -5.30
N GLY A 227 -18.58 -8.75 -4.88
CA GLY A 227 -19.32 -8.84 -3.62
C GLY A 227 -18.41 -8.70 -2.41
N PRO A 228 -18.91 -8.25 -1.25
CA PRO A 228 -18.10 -7.99 -0.07
C PRO A 228 -17.42 -9.25 0.50
N LEU A 229 -18.06 -10.42 0.45
CA LEU A 229 -17.48 -11.67 0.96
C LEU A 229 -16.40 -12.19 0.00
N ALA A 230 -16.64 -12.15 -1.30
CA ALA A 230 -15.61 -12.47 -2.30
C ALA A 230 -14.43 -11.48 -2.25
N LEU A 231 -14.68 -10.21 -1.91
CA LEU A 231 -13.62 -9.23 -1.72
C LEU A 231 -12.81 -9.51 -0.45
N ALA A 232 -13.46 -9.93 0.63
CA ALA A 232 -12.78 -10.37 1.86
C ALA A 232 -11.81 -11.53 1.59
N ASP A 233 -12.24 -12.53 0.81
CA ASP A 233 -11.38 -13.65 0.40
C ASP A 233 -10.23 -13.18 -0.50
N LEU A 234 -10.47 -12.22 -1.39
CA LEU A 234 -9.42 -11.67 -2.25
C LEU A 234 -8.35 -10.88 -1.46
N ILE A 235 -8.76 -10.17 -0.42
CA ILE A 235 -7.87 -9.41 0.48
C ILE A 235 -7.12 -10.36 1.43
N GLY A 236 -7.77 -11.41 1.89
CA GLY A 236 -7.35 -12.30 2.96
C GLY A 236 -8.02 -11.93 4.28
N LEU A 237 -8.65 -12.92 4.92
CA LEU A 237 -9.41 -12.70 6.16
C LEU A 237 -8.53 -12.26 7.33
N ASP A 238 -7.29 -12.71 7.39
CA ASP A 238 -6.30 -12.28 8.36
C ASP A 238 -5.98 -10.78 8.21
N THR A 239 -5.87 -10.31 6.99
CA THR A 239 -5.66 -8.88 6.69
C THR A 239 -6.88 -8.06 7.10
N VAL A 240 -8.10 -8.50 6.74
CA VAL A 240 -9.34 -7.82 7.14
C VAL A 240 -9.45 -7.78 8.67
N LEU A 241 -9.19 -8.90 9.36
CA LEU A 241 -9.22 -8.97 10.82
C LEU A 241 -8.23 -7.99 11.47
N ASN A 242 -7.00 -7.93 10.95
CA ASN A 242 -5.99 -7.03 11.48
C ASN A 242 -6.40 -5.55 11.31
N ILE A 243 -6.96 -5.20 10.15
CA ILE A 243 -7.45 -3.83 9.91
C ILE A 243 -8.63 -3.51 10.84
N MET A 244 -9.58 -4.43 11.04
CA MET A 244 -10.69 -4.23 11.98
C MET A 244 -10.19 -4.00 13.41
N ARG A 245 -9.17 -4.73 13.86
CA ARG A 245 -8.53 -4.50 15.17
C ARG A 245 -7.91 -3.12 15.28
N VAL A 246 -7.16 -2.69 14.26
CA VAL A 246 -6.58 -1.33 14.21
C VAL A 246 -7.67 -0.25 14.27
N LEU A 247 -8.79 -0.45 13.56
CA LEU A 247 -9.92 0.47 13.60
C LEU A 247 -10.58 0.49 14.98
N HIS A 248 -10.83 -0.68 15.58
CA HIS A 248 -11.46 -0.80 16.89
C HIS A 248 -10.61 -0.18 18.00
N GLU A 249 -9.31 -0.51 18.04
CA GLU A 249 -8.38 0.04 19.02
C GLU A 249 -8.14 1.54 18.84
N GLY A 250 -7.96 1.98 17.59
CA GLY A 250 -7.60 3.36 17.28
C GLY A 250 -8.78 4.36 17.36
N LEU A 251 -10.02 3.91 17.14
CA LEU A 251 -11.22 4.76 17.17
C LEU A 251 -12.04 4.57 18.44
N GLY A 252 -11.87 3.43 19.14
CA GLY A 252 -12.52 3.17 20.45
C GLY A 252 -14.02 2.95 20.39
N GLU A 253 -14.59 2.59 19.22
CA GLU A 253 -16.02 2.43 19.04
C GLU A 253 -16.37 0.96 18.69
N GLU A 254 -17.35 0.37 19.38
CA GLU A 254 -17.81 -1.03 19.20
C GLU A 254 -18.21 -1.37 17.76
N LYS A 255 -18.70 -0.41 16.99
CA LYS A 255 -19.04 -0.65 15.57
C LYS A 255 -17.87 -1.11 14.70
N TYR A 256 -16.63 -0.95 15.21
CA TYR A 256 -15.42 -1.43 14.54
C TYR A 256 -14.92 -2.76 15.13
N ALA A 257 -15.60 -3.35 16.09
CA ALA A 257 -15.24 -4.65 16.63
C ALA A 257 -15.32 -5.72 15.51
N PRO A 258 -14.28 -6.58 15.35
CA PRO A 258 -14.34 -7.64 14.36
C PRO A 258 -15.44 -8.67 14.69
N SER A 259 -16.12 -9.14 13.65
CA SER A 259 -17.14 -10.21 13.75
C SER A 259 -16.55 -11.45 14.42
N PRO A 260 -17.30 -12.12 15.34
CA PRO A 260 -16.87 -13.39 15.92
C PRO A 260 -16.57 -14.47 14.87
N LEU A 261 -17.36 -14.53 13.81
CA LEU A 261 -17.12 -15.46 12.70
C LEU A 261 -15.78 -15.18 12.01
N LEU A 262 -15.46 -13.91 11.72
CA LEU A 262 -14.16 -13.53 11.13
C LEU A 262 -13.00 -13.98 12.03
N VAL A 263 -13.10 -13.75 13.35
CA VAL A 263 -12.08 -14.15 14.32
C VAL A 263 -11.92 -15.68 14.34
N SER A 264 -13.02 -16.42 14.36
CA SER A 264 -13.02 -17.89 14.35
C SER A 264 -12.36 -18.45 13.09
N MET A 265 -12.77 -17.97 11.91
CA MET A 265 -12.22 -18.42 10.63
C MET A 265 -10.71 -18.22 10.53
N VAL A 266 -10.23 -17.05 10.93
CA VAL A 266 -8.77 -16.77 10.92
C VAL A 266 -8.04 -17.69 11.93
N SER A 267 -8.60 -17.94 13.11
CA SER A 267 -8.01 -18.83 14.10
C SER A 267 -7.93 -20.29 13.63
N GLU A 268 -8.84 -20.70 12.76
CA GLU A 268 -8.89 -22.04 12.13
C GLU A 268 -8.02 -22.13 10.86
N GLY A 269 -7.35 -21.06 10.48
CA GLY A 269 -6.52 -21.00 9.26
C GLY A 269 -7.31 -20.93 7.95
N LYS A 270 -8.59 -20.61 7.99
CA LYS A 270 -9.49 -20.42 6.83
C LYS A 270 -9.36 -18.99 6.30
N LEU A 271 -8.28 -18.71 5.58
CA LEU A 271 -7.92 -17.33 5.21
C LEU A 271 -8.57 -16.83 3.90
N LEU A 272 -9.04 -17.73 3.03
CA LEU A 272 -9.62 -17.43 1.72
C LEU A 272 -10.84 -18.34 1.45
N SER A 273 -11.80 -18.36 2.36
CA SER A 273 -12.78 -19.46 2.40
C SER A 273 -14.22 -19.03 2.68
N LEU A 274 -14.55 -17.73 2.70
CA LEU A 274 -15.92 -17.27 2.93
C LEU A 274 -16.87 -17.72 1.81
N ILE A 275 -16.41 -17.68 0.56
CA ILE A 275 -17.23 -18.13 -0.59
C ILE A 275 -17.33 -19.65 -0.72
N HIS A 276 -16.71 -20.40 0.17
CA HIS A 276 -16.69 -21.87 0.20
C HIS A 276 -17.24 -22.45 1.51
N ILE A 277 -17.93 -21.65 2.31
CA ILE A 277 -18.60 -22.10 3.54
C ILE A 277 -19.88 -22.88 3.21
#